data_e5ddfa4405922934d2332bfd29a6b4d9
#
_entry.id   e5ddfa4405922934d2332bfd29a6b4d9
#
_cell.length_a   1.000
_cell.length_b   1.000
_cell.length_c   1.000
_cell.angle_alpha   90.00
_cell.angle_beta   90.00
_cell.angle_gamma   90.00
#
_symmetry.space_group_name_H-M   'P 1'
#
loop_
_entity.id
_entity.type
_entity.pdbx_description
1 polymer ?
#
loop_
_entity_poly.entity_id
_entity_poly.type
_entity_poly.pdbx_seq_one_letter_code
_entity_poly.pdbx_strand_id
1 'polypeptide(L)'
;MAVQAKSVTELVEQGFGTKVKKGEAPIKPRELLPAPELAKLPEVLTQINHNFRWQGHEDSTAYRFQIAEHESFNTLIWEKVQPGSELFFPELNDGKYFVRLRSIDDIGIEGHSQVKPVMINLMPLPPVPIRYTGQGGVIGNNFELRWTIAPQATRYRLQIAKDAGFKQLVVDKTDLPQAYDGDLRIDQDGDYYWRVASISADGEQGEFSQLAPLAITRTHPILQGDWLHDRQK
;
A
#
# COMPACT_ATOMS: atom_id res chain seq x y z
N MET A 1 -2.88 37.05 -24.24
CA MET A 1 -3.76 37.61 -23.18
C MET A 1 -3.15 38.92 -22.68
N ALA A 2 -3.95 39.97 -22.40
CA ALA A 2 -3.45 41.22 -21.81
C ALA A 2 -3.81 41.27 -20.32
N VAL A 3 -2.87 41.62 -19.45
CA VAL A 3 -3.06 41.76 -18.00
C VAL A 3 -2.79 43.20 -17.62
N GLN A 4 -3.77 43.86 -17.02
CA GLN A 4 -3.70 45.29 -16.66
C GLN A 4 -3.87 45.46 -15.14
N ALA A 5 -2.97 46.24 -14.53
CA ALA A 5 -3.09 46.73 -13.17
C ALA A 5 -2.32 48.06 -13.01
N LYS A 6 -2.83 49.03 -12.22
CA LYS A 6 -2.23 50.34 -11.99
C LYS A 6 -1.82 51.09 -13.27
N SER A 7 -2.66 51.09 -14.27
CA SER A 7 -2.41 51.75 -15.57
C SER A 7 -1.24 51.13 -16.39
N VAL A 8 -0.71 49.97 -15.97
CA VAL A 8 0.29 49.22 -16.70
C VAL A 8 -0.41 48.03 -17.32
N THR A 9 -0.16 47.81 -18.62
CA THR A 9 -0.67 46.65 -19.36
C THR A 9 0.52 45.85 -19.87
N GLU A 10 0.57 44.56 -19.48
CA GLU A 10 1.53 43.61 -20.00
C GLU A 10 0.86 42.63 -20.97
N LEU A 11 1.45 42.44 -22.12
CA LEU A 11 1.03 41.43 -23.09
C LEU A 11 1.67 40.09 -22.75
N VAL A 12 0.85 39.10 -22.39
CA VAL A 12 1.32 37.75 -22.06
C VAL A 12 1.10 36.84 -23.26
N GLU A 13 2.15 36.41 -23.87
CA GLU A 13 2.15 35.48 -25.00
C GLU A 13 1.94 34.03 -24.49
N GLN A 14 1.68 33.12 -25.43
CA GLN A 14 1.58 31.70 -25.12
C GLN A 14 2.95 31.17 -24.64
N GLY A 15 2.95 30.40 -23.56
CA GLY A 15 4.18 29.91 -22.92
C GLY A 15 4.79 30.88 -21.91
N PHE A 16 4.18 32.06 -21.70
CA PHE A 16 4.61 33.04 -20.70
C PHE A 16 3.57 33.21 -19.59
N GLY A 17 4.05 33.60 -18.42
CA GLY A 17 3.24 33.93 -17.27
C GLY A 17 3.61 35.27 -16.66
N THR A 18 2.66 35.94 -16.02
CA THR A 18 2.90 37.13 -15.22
C THR A 18 2.18 37.03 -13.88
N LYS A 19 2.63 37.81 -12.90
CA LYS A 19 2.03 37.87 -11.57
C LYS A 19 1.68 39.30 -11.23
N VAL A 20 0.50 39.47 -10.64
CA VAL A 20 0.04 40.77 -10.08
C VAL A 20 -0.15 40.61 -8.60
N LYS A 21 0.59 41.35 -7.78
CA LYS A 21 0.32 41.46 -6.35
C LYS A 21 -0.71 42.54 -6.12
N LYS A 22 -1.54 42.37 -5.09
CA LYS A 22 -2.56 43.35 -4.73
C LYS A 22 -1.94 44.76 -4.56
N GLY A 23 -2.39 45.70 -5.40
CA GLY A 23 -1.92 47.06 -5.36
C GLY A 23 -0.60 47.32 -6.10
N GLU A 24 -0.06 46.39 -6.85
CA GLU A 24 1.17 46.55 -7.67
C GLU A 24 0.84 46.43 -9.18
N ALA A 25 1.75 46.90 -10.03
CA ALA A 25 1.69 46.66 -11.46
C ALA A 25 2.02 45.21 -11.77
N PRO A 26 1.57 44.67 -12.94
CA PRO A 26 2.03 43.36 -13.39
C PRO A 26 3.54 43.35 -13.52
N ILE A 27 4.17 42.25 -13.17
CA ILE A 27 5.58 42.03 -13.48
C ILE A 27 5.74 41.72 -14.97
N LYS A 28 6.91 41.93 -15.53
CA LYS A 28 7.21 41.50 -16.89
C LYS A 28 6.95 40.02 -17.06
N PRO A 29 6.28 39.61 -18.17
CA PRO A 29 6.05 38.20 -18.44
C PRO A 29 7.36 37.39 -18.46
N ARG A 30 7.34 36.21 -17.86
CA ARG A 30 8.44 35.24 -17.88
C ARG A 30 8.01 34.00 -18.62
N GLU A 31 8.94 33.32 -19.24
CA GLU A 31 8.74 32.01 -19.81
C GLU A 31 8.33 31.02 -18.71
N LEU A 32 7.33 30.18 -19.01
CA LEU A 32 6.86 29.17 -18.07
C LEU A 32 7.87 28.02 -17.98
N LEU A 33 8.17 27.59 -16.77
CA LEU A 33 9.02 26.42 -16.54
C LEU A 33 8.46 25.18 -17.25
N PRO A 34 9.32 24.29 -17.75
CA PRO A 34 8.88 23.05 -18.39
C PRO A 34 8.11 22.17 -17.40
N ALA A 35 7.26 21.31 -17.94
CA ALA A 35 6.53 20.34 -17.14
C ALA A 35 7.49 19.29 -16.56
N PRO A 36 7.40 18.98 -15.25
CA PRO A 36 8.17 17.90 -14.66
C PRO A 36 7.72 16.54 -15.22
N GLU A 37 8.67 15.60 -15.34
CA GLU A 37 8.37 14.30 -15.91
C GLU A 37 7.61 13.37 -14.96
N LEU A 38 6.48 12.82 -15.42
CA LEU A 38 5.69 11.78 -14.75
C LEU A 38 6.00 10.35 -15.24
N ALA A 39 7.05 10.18 -16.06
CA ALA A 39 7.38 8.89 -16.66
C ALA A 39 7.60 7.79 -15.61
N LYS A 40 8.23 8.13 -14.48
CA LYS A 40 8.51 7.20 -13.37
C LYS A 40 7.30 6.89 -12.47
N LEU A 41 6.19 7.61 -12.63
CA LEU A 41 4.96 7.27 -11.91
C LEU A 41 4.37 6.01 -12.54
N PRO A 42 4.16 4.91 -11.80
CA PRO A 42 3.56 3.69 -12.34
C PRO A 42 2.15 3.95 -12.92
N GLU A 43 1.77 3.17 -13.91
CA GLU A 43 0.40 3.21 -14.45
C GLU A 43 -0.60 2.54 -13.51
N VAL A 44 -0.13 1.56 -12.72
CA VAL A 44 -0.91 0.88 -11.69
C VAL A 44 -0.14 0.94 -10.38
N LEU A 45 -0.80 1.45 -9.34
CA LEU A 45 -0.31 1.45 -7.97
C LEU A 45 -1.00 0.33 -7.19
N THR A 46 -0.21 -0.62 -6.70
CA THR A 46 -0.70 -1.81 -5.96
C THR A 46 -0.38 -1.76 -4.46
N GLN A 47 0.25 -0.69 -4.01
CA GLN A 47 0.68 -0.53 -2.62
C GLN A 47 0.33 0.86 -2.08
N ILE A 48 -0.06 0.91 -0.80
CA ILE A 48 -0.21 2.15 -0.05
C ILE A 48 1.18 2.77 0.19
N ASN A 49 1.21 4.10 0.34
CA ASN A 49 2.45 4.86 0.63
C ASN A 49 3.52 4.77 -0.46
N HIS A 50 3.11 4.69 -1.73
CA HIS A 50 4.06 4.76 -2.82
C HIS A 50 4.82 6.11 -2.81
N ASN A 51 6.16 6.05 -2.70
CA ASN A 51 7.01 7.24 -2.79
C ASN A 51 7.34 7.51 -4.26
N PHE A 52 6.77 8.58 -4.79
CA PHE A 52 7.02 9.03 -6.16
C PHE A 52 8.08 10.12 -6.18
N ARG A 53 9.08 9.97 -7.06
CA ARG A 53 10.15 10.95 -7.30
C ARG A 53 10.19 11.36 -8.77
N TRP A 54 10.40 12.64 -9.01
CA TRP A 54 10.58 13.21 -10.36
C TRP A 54 11.89 13.99 -10.45
N GLN A 55 12.30 14.31 -11.66
CA GLN A 55 13.44 15.19 -11.87
C GLN A 55 12.98 16.63 -11.65
N GLY A 56 13.61 17.31 -10.70
CA GLY A 56 13.40 18.73 -10.46
C GLY A 56 14.01 19.60 -11.54
N HIS A 57 13.49 20.82 -11.71
CA HIS A 57 14.09 21.87 -12.53
C HIS A 57 14.86 22.83 -11.62
N GLU A 58 16.03 23.32 -12.04
CA GLU A 58 16.91 24.18 -11.23
C GLU A 58 16.25 25.50 -10.78
N ASP A 59 15.39 26.08 -11.62
CA ASP A 59 14.64 27.30 -11.33
C ASP A 59 13.32 27.06 -10.58
N SER A 60 13.02 25.82 -10.21
CA SER A 60 11.83 25.49 -9.42
C SER A 60 12.10 25.64 -7.93
N THR A 61 11.27 26.39 -7.24
CA THR A 61 11.29 26.51 -5.78
C THR A 61 10.29 25.57 -5.12
N ALA A 62 9.25 25.17 -5.83
CA ALA A 62 8.22 24.25 -5.36
C ALA A 62 7.54 23.53 -6.53
N TYR A 63 6.71 22.55 -6.20
CA TYR A 63 5.87 21.79 -7.14
C TYR A 63 4.45 21.71 -6.64
N ARG A 64 3.49 21.83 -7.57
CA ARG A 64 2.07 21.57 -7.32
C ARG A 64 1.70 20.21 -7.88
N PHE A 65 1.31 19.32 -6.99
CA PHE A 65 0.82 17.98 -7.32
C PHE A 65 -0.69 17.94 -7.07
N GLN A 66 -1.46 17.45 -8.04
CA GLN A 66 -2.93 17.40 -8.00
C GLN A 66 -3.43 16.05 -8.46
N ILE A 67 -4.50 15.56 -7.83
CA ILE A 67 -5.18 14.32 -8.20
C ILE A 67 -6.67 14.62 -8.40
N ALA A 68 -7.24 14.07 -9.46
CA ALA A 68 -8.65 14.19 -9.80
C ALA A 68 -9.18 12.89 -10.42
N GLU A 69 -10.49 12.66 -10.39
CA GLU A 69 -11.16 11.55 -11.11
C GLU A 69 -11.28 11.82 -12.62
N HIS A 70 -11.18 13.09 -13.02
CA HIS A 70 -11.33 13.49 -14.42
C HIS A 70 -10.13 14.31 -14.90
N GLU A 71 -9.73 14.08 -16.14
CA GLU A 71 -8.62 14.78 -16.78
C GLU A 71 -8.78 16.30 -16.83
N SER A 72 -10.01 16.80 -16.75
CA SER A 72 -10.28 18.24 -16.71
C SER A 72 -9.85 18.93 -15.42
N PHE A 73 -9.63 18.20 -14.34
CA PHE A 73 -9.28 18.72 -13.00
C PHE A 73 -10.24 19.80 -12.48
N ASN A 74 -11.52 19.74 -12.88
CA ASN A 74 -12.53 20.69 -12.39
C ASN A 74 -12.87 20.45 -10.91
N THR A 75 -12.74 19.21 -10.45
CA THR A 75 -12.88 18.83 -9.05
C THR A 75 -11.64 18.06 -8.65
N LEU A 76 -10.93 18.59 -7.65
CA LEU A 76 -9.74 17.93 -7.11
C LEU A 76 -10.14 17.02 -5.95
N ILE A 77 -9.57 15.82 -5.93
CA ILE A 77 -9.63 14.90 -4.79
C ILE A 77 -8.56 15.29 -3.78
N TRP A 78 -7.37 15.62 -4.30
CA TRP A 78 -6.23 15.93 -3.46
C TRP A 78 -5.29 16.92 -4.15
N GLU A 79 -4.67 17.77 -3.35
CA GLU A 79 -3.67 18.74 -3.82
C GLU A 79 -2.60 18.96 -2.75
N LYS A 80 -1.35 19.10 -3.20
CA LYS A 80 -0.24 19.51 -2.35
C LYS A 80 0.72 20.39 -3.12
N VAL A 81 1.15 21.47 -2.47
CA VAL A 81 2.29 22.29 -2.90
C VAL A 81 3.42 22.08 -1.92
N GLN A 82 4.60 21.74 -2.41
CA GLN A 82 5.75 21.48 -1.56
C GLN A 82 7.06 21.81 -2.27
N PRO A 83 8.11 22.18 -1.55
CA PRO A 83 9.48 22.17 -2.05
C PRO A 83 9.95 20.72 -2.23
N GLY A 84 10.94 20.52 -3.11
CA GLY A 84 11.50 19.18 -3.37
C GLY A 84 10.72 18.36 -4.39
N SER A 85 11.39 17.34 -4.89
CA SER A 85 10.96 16.54 -6.04
C SER A 85 10.59 15.10 -5.66
N GLU A 86 10.01 14.91 -4.47
CA GLU A 86 9.46 13.63 -4.03
C GLU A 86 8.16 13.82 -3.25
N LEU A 87 7.28 12.82 -3.35
CA LEU A 87 5.99 12.83 -2.68
C LEU A 87 5.56 11.43 -2.32
N PHE A 88 5.08 11.23 -1.10
CA PHE A 88 4.28 10.06 -0.77
C PHE A 88 2.88 10.24 -1.34
N PHE A 89 2.46 9.28 -2.15
CA PHE A 89 1.13 9.27 -2.75
C PHE A 89 0.09 9.17 -1.62
N PRO A 90 -1.01 9.95 -1.68
CA PRO A 90 -2.03 9.88 -0.63
C PRO A 90 -2.76 8.55 -0.67
N GLU A 91 -3.37 8.18 0.46
CA GLU A 91 -4.28 7.04 0.50
C GLU A 91 -5.54 7.37 -0.30
N LEU A 92 -5.82 6.55 -1.32
CA LEU A 92 -6.99 6.63 -2.16
C LEU A 92 -7.59 5.24 -2.29
N ASN A 93 -8.89 5.18 -2.56
CA ASN A 93 -9.58 3.93 -2.89
C ASN A 93 -9.15 3.42 -4.27
N ASP A 94 -9.43 2.14 -4.54
CA ASP A 94 -9.25 1.59 -5.87
C ASP A 94 -10.07 2.36 -6.90
N GLY A 95 -9.46 2.59 -8.05
CA GLY A 95 -10.08 3.39 -9.09
C GLY A 95 -9.10 4.04 -10.06
N LYS A 96 -9.64 4.67 -11.07
CA LYS A 96 -8.88 5.42 -12.08
C LYS A 96 -8.82 6.89 -11.68
N TYR A 97 -7.61 7.43 -11.67
CA TYR A 97 -7.32 8.82 -11.34
C TYR A 97 -6.45 9.47 -12.40
N PHE A 98 -6.42 10.80 -12.39
CA PHE A 98 -5.51 11.61 -13.18
C PHE A 98 -4.61 12.40 -12.24
N VAL A 99 -3.33 12.35 -12.51
CA VAL A 99 -2.29 13.07 -11.77
C VAL A 99 -1.80 14.21 -12.62
N ARG A 100 -1.70 15.40 -12.05
CA ARG A 100 -1.12 16.59 -12.67
C ARG A 100 0.01 17.15 -11.82
N LEU A 101 1.14 17.44 -12.45
CA LEU A 101 2.32 18.01 -11.80
C LEU A 101 2.78 19.25 -12.54
N ARG A 102 3.13 20.30 -11.78
CA ARG A 102 3.67 21.56 -12.28
C ARG A 102 4.84 22.03 -11.44
N SER A 103 5.83 22.66 -12.07
CA SER A 103 6.88 23.43 -11.41
C SER A 103 6.33 24.78 -10.98
N ILE A 104 6.86 25.34 -9.91
CA ILE A 104 6.58 26.71 -9.43
C ILE A 104 7.92 27.44 -9.32
N ASP A 105 8.04 28.61 -9.96
CA ASP A 105 9.25 29.41 -9.93
C ASP A 105 9.42 30.22 -8.61
N ASP A 106 10.49 31.01 -8.53
CA ASP A 106 10.87 31.81 -7.37
C ASP A 106 9.86 32.91 -7.02
N ILE A 107 9.03 33.35 -7.96
CA ILE A 107 7.98 34.34 -7.76
C ILE A 107 6.58 33.72 -7.65
N GLY A 108 6.47 32.39 -7.77
CA GLY A 108 5.24 31.64 -7.63
C GLY A 108 4.38 31.59 -8.88
N ILE A 109 4.99 31.66 -10.08
CA ILE A 109 4.32 31.36 -11.34
C ILE A 109 4.38 29.85 -11.57
N GLU A 110 3.24 29.25 -11.89
CA GLU A 110 3.15 27.84 -12.26
C GLU A 110 3.57 27.64 -13.70
N GLY A 111 4.46 26.67 -13.93
CA GLY A 111 4.93 26.27 -15.25
C GLY A 111 3.93 25.39 -16.01
N HIS A 112 4.42 24.79 -17.07
CA HIS A 112 3.64 23.81 -17.85
C HIS A 112 3.27 22.60 -17.00
N SER A 113 2.14 21.97 -17.31
CA SER A 113 1.68 20.76 -16.61
C SER A 113 1.93 19.52 -17.44
N GLN A 114 2.32 18.44 -16.76
CA GLN A 114 2.15 17.09 -17.27
C GLN A 114 0.98 16.41 -16.57
N VAL A 115 0.19 15.64 -17.33
CA VAL A 115 -0.93 14.86 -16.84
C VAL A 115 -0.70 13.41 -17.18
N LYS A 116 -0.97 12.51 -16.22
CA LYS A 116 -0.89 11.06 -16.41
C LYS A 116 -2.08 10.36 -15.76
N PRO A 117 -2.76 9.43 -16.46
CA PRO A 117 -3.71 8.54 -15.82
C PRO A 117 -2.96 7.52 -14.95
N VAL A 118 -3.54 7.21 -13.79
CA VAL A 118 -3.04 6.21 -12.85
C VAL A 118 -4.21 5.37 -12.36
N MET A 119 -4.08 4.05 -12.42
CA MET A 119 -4.99 3.12 -11.79
C MET A 119 -4.47 2.81 -10.38
N ILE A 120 -5.33 2.93 -9.39
CA ILE A 120 -5.08 2.41 -8.05
C ILE A 120 -5.81 1.10 -7.93
N ASN A 121 -5.08 0.05 -7.65
CA ASN A 121 -5.57 -1.30 -7.44
C ASN A 121 -4.74 -1.92 -6.31
N LEU A 122 -5.16 -1.64 -5.09
CA LEU A 122 -4.40 -2.00 -3.89
C LEU A 122 -4.62 -3.48 -3.58
N MET A 123 -3.56 -4.26 -3.72
CA MET A 123 -3.59 -5.64 -3.24
C MET A 123 -3.70 -5.65 -1.72
N PRO A 124 -4.56 -6.50 -1.14
CA PRO A 124 -4.71 -6.56 0.29
C PRO A 124 -3.40 -6.99 0.97
N LEU A 125 -3.05 -6.29 2.05
CA LEU A 125 -1.84 -6.61 2.81
C LEU A 125 -1.90 -8.02 3.38
N PRO A 126 -0.76 -8.72 3.48
CA PRO A 126 -0.72 -10.04 4.11
C PRO A 126 -1.07 -9.92 5.59
N PRO A 127 -1.89 -10.84 6.13
CA PRO A 127 -2.15 -10.91 7.56
C PRO A 127 -0.89 -11.35 8.32
N VAL A 128 -0.85 -11.07 9.61
CA VAL A 128 0.23 -11.56 10.48
C VAL A 128 -0.24 -12.82 11.19
N PRO A 129 0.44 -13.98 11.02
CA PRO A 129 0.17 -15.18 11.77
C PRO A 129 0.33 -14.95 13.27
N ILE A 130 -0.70 -15.31 14.06
CA ILE A 130 -0.63 -15.28 15.52
C ILE A 130 -0.06 -16.61 15.96
N ARG A 131 1.17 -16.59 16.46
CA ARG A 131 1.86 -17.80 16.89
C ARG A 131 1.19 -18.38 18.12
N TYR A 132 1.01 -19.69 18.11
CA TYR A 132 0.62 -20.41 19.31
C TYR A 132 1.80 -20.42 20.29
N THR A 133 1.62 -19.79 21.46
CA THR A 133 2.68 -19.67 22.48
C THR A 133 2.73 -20.82 23.47
N GLY A 134 1.90 -21.86 23.27
CA GLY A 134 1.91 -23.06 24.11
C GLY A 134 3.23 -23.83 23.93
N GLN A 135 3.90 -24.15 25.03
CA GLN A 135 5.02 -25.07 25.00
C GLN A 135 4.53 -26.45 24.54
N GLY A 136 5.10 -26.99 23.44
CA GLY A 136 4.82 -28.36 23.02
C GLY A 136 3.95 -28.54 21.78
N GLY A 137 3.65 -27.45 21.05
CA GLY A 137 2.85 -27.57 19.82
C GLY A 137 1.35 -27.79 20.07
N VAL A 138 0.62 -28.20 19.04
CA VAL A 138 -0.78 -28.53 19.12
C VAL A 138 -0.93 -30.00 19.52
N ILE A 139 -1.67 -30.25 20.62
CA ILE A 139 -1.99 -31.61 21.09
C ILE A 139 -3.34 -32.02 20.49
N GLY A 140 -3.32 -33.08 19.70
CA GLY A 140 -4.52 -33.55 19.02
C GLY A 140 -4.58 -33.18 17.55
N ASN A 141 -5.59 -33.67 16.87
CA ASN A 141 -5.76 -33.49 15.43
C ASN A 141 -6.75 -32.37 15.07
N ASN A 142 -7.41 -31.76 16.07
CA ASN A 142 -8.26 -30.58 15.93
C ASN A 142 -7.60 -29.38 16.56
N PHE A 143 -7.39 -28.33 15.81
CA PHE A 143 -6.74 -27.10 16.28
C PHE A 143 -7.24 -25.88 15.53
N GLU A 144 -6.91 -24.72 16.06
CA GLU A 144 -7.27 -23.43 15.52
C GLU A 144 -6.00 -22.66 15.15
N LEU A 145 -5.97 -22.08 13.96
CA LEU A 145 -4.98 -21.10 13.55
C LEU A 145 -5.61 -19.71 13.51
N ARG A 146 -4.89 -18.74 14.01
CA ARG A 146 -5.33 -17.34 14.08
C ARG A 146 -4.34 -16.42 13.38
N TRP A 147 -4.87 -15.34 12.81
CA TRP A 147 -4.10 -14.27 12.19
C TRP A 147 -4.78 -12.93 12.41
N THR A 148 -4.06 -11.84 12.12
CA THR A 148 -4.63 -10.49 12.26
C THR A 148 -5.60 -10.20 11.11
N ILE A 149 -6.60 -9.36 11.39
CA ILE A 149 -7.40 -8.76 10.32
C ILE A 149 -6.49 -7.84 9.51
N ALA A 150 -6.45 -8.03 8.20
CA ALA A 150 -5.71 -7.17 7.28
C ALA A 150 -6.64 -6.10 6.68
N PRO A 151 -6.18 -4.86 6.50
CA PRO A 151 -6.93 -3.85 5.78
C PRO A 151 -7.33 -4.36 4.38
N GLN A 152 -8.54 -4.00 3.93
CA GLN A 152 -9.11 -4.37 2.63
C GLN A 152 -9.37 -5.88 2.42
N ALA A 153 -9.00 -6.74 3.38
CA ALA A 153 -9.34 -8.15 3.32
C ALA A 153 -10.81 -8.38 3.67
N THR A 154 -11.51 -9.09 2.83
CA THR A 154 -12.87 -9.59 3.11
C THR A 154 -12.87 -11.09 3.35
N ARG A 155 -11.86 -11.78 2.83
CA ARG A 155 -11.65 -13.23 2.94
C ARG A 155 -10.17 -13.58 3.03
N TYR A 156 -9.87 -14.84 3.31
CA TYR A 156 -8.51 -15.32 3.49
C TYR A 156 -8.31 -16.68 2.80
N ARG A 157 -7.03 -16.95 2.45
CA ARG A 157 -6.58 -18.26 2.00
C ARG A 157 -5.51 -18.78 2.96
N LEU A 158 -5.73 -19.95 3.52
CA LEU A 158 -4.82 -20.63 4.45
C LEU A 158 -4.15 -21.80 3.75
N GLN A 159 -2.84 -21.91 3.87
CA GLN A 159 -2.05 -23.05 3.42
C GLN A 159 -1.24 -23.65 4.58
N ILE A 160 -1.22 -24.99 4.67
CA ILE A 160 -0.35 -25.75 5.55
C ILE A 160 0.43 -26.76 4.70
N ALA A 161 1.74 -26.85 4.93
CA ALA A 161 2.64 -27.73 4.20
C ALA A 161 3.61 -28.46 5.11
N LYS A 162 4.15 -29.61 4.63
CA LYS A 162 5.22 -30.35 5.30
C LYS A 162 6.61 -29.72 5.11
N ASP A 163 6.74 -28.78 4.20
CA ASP A 163 8.01 -28.15 3.86
C ASP A 163 7.87 -26.60 3.79
N ALA A 164 8.95 -25.89 4.12
CA ALA A 164 8.98 -24.43 4.11
C ALA A 164 8.79 -23.80 2.71
N GLY A 165 8.95 -24.60 1.65
CA GLY A 165 8.75 -24.14 0.27
C GLY A 165 7.32 -24.34 -0.22
N PHE A 166 6.42 -24.86 0.61
CA PHE A 166 5.00 -25.14 0.28
C PHE A 166 4.81 -26.00 -0.96
N LYS A 167 5.71 -26.93 -1.21
CA LYS A 167 5.62 -27.90 -2.31
C LYS A 167 4.73 -29.10 -1.94
N GLN A 168 4.64 -29.46 -0.65
CA GLN A 168 3.87 -30.56 -0.12
C GLN A 168 2.73 -30.02 0.75
N LEU A 169 1.71 -29.46 0.11
CA LEU A 169 0.53 -28.94 0.79
C LEU A 169 -0.28 -30.09 1.41
N VAL A 170 -0.69 -29.91 2.67
CA VAL A 170 -1.63 -30.80 3.38
C VAL A 170 -2.98 -30.12 3.59
N VAL A 171 -3.00 -28.78 3.61
CA VAL A 171 -4.22 -27.97 3.65
C VAL A 171 -4.05 -26.80 2.68
N ASP A 172 -5.07 -26.53 1.89
CA ASP A 172 -5.24 -25.33 1.08
C ASP A 172 -6.73 -24.94 1.10
N LYS A 173 -7.09 -24.02 1.98
CA LYS A 173 -8.46 -23.53 2.12
C LYS A 173 -8.53 -22.10 1.62
N THR A 174 -9.49 -21.82 0.74
CA THR A 174 -9.78 -20.49 0.21
C THR A 174 -11.10 -19.96 0.79
N ASP A 175 -11.35 -18.67 0.58
CA ASP A 175 -12.63 -18.02 0.92
C ASP A 175 -13.02 -18.09 2.40
N LEU A 176 -12.04 -18.20 3.29
CA LEU A 176 -12.27 -18.17 4.73
C LEU A 176 -12.80 -16.79 5.13
N PRO A 177 -13.98 -16.69 5.75
CA PRO A 177 -14.62 -15.40 6.05
C PRO A 177 -14.10 -14.75 7.34
N GLN A 178 -13.21 -15.40 8.08
CA GLN A 178 -12.75 -15.01 9.41
C GLN A 178 -11.24 -14.98 9.50
N ALA A 179 -10.72 -14.19 10.44
CA ALA A 179 -9.30 -14.11 10.74
C ALA A 179 -8.78 -15.31 11.56
N TYR A 180 -9.45 -16.44 11.49
CA TYR A 180 -9.05 -17.71 12.08
C TYR A 180 -9.81 -18.88 11.44
N ASP A 181 -9.25 -20.08 11.53
CA ASP A 181 -9.91 -21.32 11.18
C ASP A 181 -9.69 -22.35 12.31
N GLY A 182 -10.78 -22.72 13.00
CA GLY A 182 -10.80 -23.69 14.09
C GLY A 182 -11.24 -25.10 13.65
N ASP A 183 -11.60 -25.30 12.38
CA ASP A 183 -11.96 -26.60 11.82
C ASP A 183 -10.81 -27.16 10.98
N LEU A 184 -9.66 -27.30 11.63
CA LEU A 184 -8.47 -27.88 11.03
C LEU A 184 -8.15 -29.23 11.64
N ARG A 185 -7.87 -30.20 10.74
CA ARG A 185 -7.49 -31.54 11.11
C ARG A 185 -6.30 -32.01 10.30
N ILE A 186 -5.26 -32.46 11.00
CA ILE A 186 -4.10 -33.13 10.41
C ILE A 186 -3.86 -34.45 11.16
N ASP A 187 -3.92 -35.57 10.44
CA ASP A 187 -3.89 -36.91 11.04
C ASP A 187 -2.48 -37.48 11.24
N GLN A 188 -1.45 -36.75 10.91
CA GLN A 188 -0.06 -37.18 11.06
C GLN A 188 0.69 -36.25 12.00
N ASP A 189 1.44 -36.85 12.93
CA ASP A 189 2.38 -36.10 13.78
C ASP A 189 3.53 -35.59 12.94
N GLY A 190 4.07 -34.44 13.32
CA GLY A 190 5.23 -33.86 12.63
C GLY A 190 5.27 -32.36 12.70
N ASP A 191 6.32 -31.83 12.06
CA ASP A 191 6.53 -30.41 11.90
C ASP A 191 5.95 -29.95 10.56
N TYR A 192 5.18 -28.86 10.62
CA TYR A 192 4.52 -28.24 9.48
C TYR A 192 4.84 -26.75 9.45
N TYR A 193 4.56 -26.14 8.34
CA TYR A 193 4.60 -24.70 8.14
C TYR A 193 3.25 -24.23 7.62
N TRP A 194 2.82 -23.07 8.07
CA TRP A 194 1.60 -22.48 7.56
C TRP A 194 1.79 -21.01 7.19
N ARG A 195 0.95 -20.54 6.30
CA ARG A 195 0.88 -19.16 5.85
C ARG A 195 -0.54 -18.81 5.45
N VAL A 196 -0.84 -17.52 5.42
CA VAL A 196 -2.18 -17.03 5.09
C VAL A 196 -2.05 -15.82 4.17
N ALA A 197 -2.97 -15.70 3.21
CA ALA A 197 -3.09 -14.55 2.33
C ALA A 197 -4.46 -13.89 2.51
N SER A 198 -4.52 -12.58 2.33
CA SER A 198 -5.76 -11.82 2.27
C SER A 198 -6.38 -11.89 0.88
N ILE A 199 -7.71 -11.83 0.80
CA ILE A 199 -8.48 -11.72 -0.44
C ILE A 199 -9.40 -10.51 -0.31
N SER A 200 -9.33 -9.60 -1.28
CA SER A 200 -10.17 -8.40 -1.35
C SER A 200 -11.62 -8.71 -1.72
N ALA A 201 -12.48 -7.70 -1.70
CA ALA A 201 -13.90 -7.85 -2.04
C ALA A 201 -14.14 -8.27 -3.50
N ASP A 202 -13.28 -7.85 -4.41
CA ASP A 202 -13.28 -8.18 -5.83
C ASP A 202 -12.58 -9.50 -6.17
N GLY A 203 -12.05 -10.19 -5.14
CA GLY A 203 -11.47 -11.53 -5.27
C GLY A 203 -9.97 -11.55 -5.55
N GLU A 204 -9.28 -10.41 -5.50
CA GLU A 204 -7.84 -10.37 -5.67
C GLU A 204 -7.13 -10.89 -4.42
N GLN A 205 -6.18 -11.81 -4.61
CA GLN A 205 -5.36 -12.34 -3.55
C GLN A 205 -4.06 -11.55 -3.44
N GLY A 206 -3.78 -11.03 -2.24
CA GLY A 206 -2.51 -10.42 -1.87
C GLY A 206 -1.40 -11.45 -1.64
N GLU A 207 -0.24 -10.94 -1.24
CA GLU A 207 0.89 -11.79 -0.87
C GLU A 207 0.59 -12.67 0.34
N PHE A 208 1.23 -13.85 0.38
CA PHE A 208 1.19 -14.66 1.59
C PHE A 208 2.01 -14.02 2.71
N SER A 209 1.56 -14.21 3.94
CA SER A 209 2.30 -13.87 5.15
C SER A 209 3.67 -14.57 5.21
N GLN A 210 4.50 -14.11 6.13
CA GLN A 210 5.65 -14.92 6.54
C GLN A 210 5.14 -16.28 7.04
N LEU A 211 5.90 -17.35 6.75
CA LEU A 211 5.58 -18.68 7.23
C LEU A 211 5.70 -18.74 8.77
N ALA A 212 4.83 -19.52 9.38
CA ALA A 212 4.88 -19.83 10.80
C ALA A 212 5.01 -21.33 11.01
N PRO A 213 5.83 -21.79 11.98
CA PRO A 213 5.94 -23.21 12.30
C PRO A 213 4.68 -23.70 13.03
N LEU A 214 4.35 -24.97 12.82
CA LEU A 214 3.24 -25.67 13.46
C LEU A 214 3.69 -27.11 13.76
N ALA A 215 3.93 -27.45 15.02
CA ALA A 215 4.21 -28.82 15.46
C ALA A 215 2.91 -29.51 15.90
N ILE A 216 2.63 -30.70 15.38
CA ILE A 216 1.46 -31.50 15.73
C ILE A 216 1.94 -32.77 16.43
N THR A 217 1.41 -33.02 17.64
CA THR A 217 1.68 -34.20 18.44
C THR A 217 0.38 -34.76 18.99
N ARG A 218 0.05 -35.99 18.64
CA ARG A 218 -1.19 -36.65 19.11
C ARG A 218 -1.07 -37.33 20.46
N THR A 219 0.16 -37.61 20.87
CA THR A 219 0.41 -38.24 22.16
C THR A 219 0.84 -37.20 23.19
N HIS A 220 0.14 -37.14 24.32
CA HIS A 220 0.67 -36.55 25.53
C HIS A 220 1.99 -37.28 25.84
N PRO A 221 3.09 -36.56 26.16
CA PRO A 221 4.16 -37.22 26.88
C PRO A 221 3.52 -37.73 28.18
N ILE A 222 3.37 -39.04 28.28
CA ILE A 222 3.04 -39.68 29.58
C ILE A 222 4.16 -39.23 30.50
N LEU A 223 3.80 -38.41 31.47
CA LEU A 223 4.67 -38.24 32.63
C LEU A 223 4.79 -39.62 33.22
N GLN A 224 5.85 -40.37 32.89
CA GLN A 224 6.27 -41.53 33.67
C GLN A 224 6.76 -40.95 35.03
N GLY A 225 5.78 -40.61 35.90
CA GLY A 225 6.01 -40.44 37.30
C GLY A 225 6.12 -41.84 37.88
N ASP A 226 7.32 -42.25 38.29
CA ASP A 226 7.55 -43.34 39.21
C ASP A 226 6.81 -43.12 40.53
N TRP A 227 5.54 -43.56 40.56
CA TRP A 227 4.73 -43.63 41.79
C TRP A 227 4.45 -45.05 42.18
N LEU A 228 5.45 -45.91 42.11
CA LEU A 228 5.37 -47.20 42.75
C LEU A 228 6.75 -47.55 43.28
N HIS A 229 7.02 -47.16 44.52
CA HIS A 229 7.73 -47.96 45.52
C HIS A 229 8.08 -47.10 46.72
N ASP A 230 7.16 -47.06 47.69
CA ASP A 230 7.54 -47.26 49.07
C ASP A 230 6.30 -47.43 49.97
N ARG A 231 5.82 -48.65 49.99
CA ARG A 231 5.04 -49.11 51.16
C ARG A 231 5.42 -50.56 51.39
N GLN A 232 6.53 -50.76 52.08
CA GLN A 232 6.70 -51.88 53.00
C GLN A 232 8.02 -51.71 53.76
N LYS A 233 7.92 -51.15 54.94
CA LYS A 233 8.45 -51.70 56.20
C LYS A 233 8.19 -50.70 57.33
#